data_b85c69fa87ae5051871d9c48d28f46b3
#
_entry.id   b85c69fa87ae5051871d9c48d28f46b3
#
_cell.length_a   1.000
_cell.length_b   1.000
_cell.length_c   1.000
_cell.angle_alpha   90.00
_cell.angle_beta   90.00
_cell.angle_gamma   90.00
#
_symmetry.space_group_name_H-M   'P 1'
#
loop_
_entity.id
_entity.type
_entity.pdbx_description
1 polymer ?
#
loop_
_entity_poly.entity_id
_entity_poly.type
_entity_poly.pdbx_seq_one_letter_code
_entity_poly.pdbx_strand_id
1 'polypeptide(L)'
;MRGPLVVIGDTLLDRDVEGVVNRLCPDSPVPVLDETTYADRPGGAGLAAVFAATQGAGEVALVTALADDAGGARLSCLLSAAGVQVYALPLPGATAEKIRLRARGRVLLRHDRGGSAADPGAPSEAVLQLIAEASAVLVSDYGRGVARQHALRAALAATRAPVGWDPHPRGPAAVPGV
;
A
#
# COMPACT_ATOMS: atom_id res chain seq x y z
N MET A 1 16.86 19.90 12.42
CA MET A 1 15.66 19.63 11.56
C MET A 1 14.96 18.41 12.13
N ARG A 2 13.64 18.38 12.18
CA ARG A 2 12.94 17.13 12.55
C ARG A 2 13.02 16.19 11.35
N GLY A 3 13.28 14.88 11.56
CA GLY A 3 13.28 13.88 10.51
C GLY A 3 11.88 13.71 9.87
N PRO A 4 11.73 12.88 8.81
CA PRO A 4 10.46 12.67 8.12
C PRO A 4 9.46 11.91 8.99
N LEU A 5 8.17 12.02 8.65
CA LEU A 5 7.18 11.01 9.05
C LEU A 5 7.39 9.76 8.21
N VAL A 6 7.63 8.62 8.86
CA VAL A 6 7.80 7.34 8.16
C VAL A 6 6.53 6.50 8.28
N VAL A 7 5.90 6.20 7.17
CA VAL A 7 4.79 5.23 7.10
C VAL A 7 5.35 3.88 6.68
N ILE A 8 5.04 2.81 7.42
CA ILE A 8 5.51 1.45 7.14
C ILE A 8 4.28 0.54 6.97
N GLY A 9 4.19 -0.20 5.87
CA GLY A 9 3.08 -1.13 5.73
C GLY A 9 2.80 -1.59 4.31
N ASP A 10 1.71 -2.33 4.17
CA ASP A 10 1.33 -2.96 2.92
C ASP A 10 0.56 -1.99 2.02
N THR A 11 1.11 -1.70 0.85
CA THR A 11 0.46 -0.88 -0.18
C THR A 11 -0.15 -1.78 -1.26
N LEU A 12 -1.23 -1.33 -1.84
CA LEU A 12 -1.90 -1.98 -2.96
C LEU A 12 -2.42 -0.94 -3.95
N LEU A 13 -2.64 -1.35 -5.20
CA LEU A 13 -3.27 -0.52 -6.21
C LEU A 13 -4.79 -0.70 -6.15
N ASP A 14 -5.50 0.34 -5.75
CA ASP A 14 -6.96 0.39 -5.89
C ASP A 14 -7.30 0.94 -7.28
N ARG A 15 -8.02 0.17 -8.09
CA ARG A 15 -8.52 0.54 -9.41
C ARG A 15 -10.03 0.50 -9.43
N ASP A 16 -10.66 1.62 -9.72
CA ASP A 16 -12.08 1.68 -10.05
C ASP A 16 -12.22 1.75 -11.58
N VAL A 17 -12.91 0.76 -12.14
CA VAL A 17 -13.26 0.69 -13.57
C VAL A 17 -14.73 1.03 -13.68
N GLU A 18 -15.07 2.14 -14.32
CA GLU A 18 -16.45 2.56 -14.56
C GLU A 18 -16.86 2.22 -15.97
N GLY A 19 -18.09 1.74 -16.15
CA GLY A 19 -18.59 1.37 -17.45
C GLY A 19 -20.11 1.31 -17.51
N VAL A 20 -20.61 0.85 -18.64
CA VAL A 20 -22.04 0.65 -18.86
C VAL A 20 -22.37 -0.83 -19.05
N VAL A 21 -23.53 -1.22 -18.59
CA VAL A 21 -24.07 -2.58 -18.75
C VAL A 21 -25.37 -2.47 -19.53
N ASN A 22 -25.32 -2.81 -20.81
CA ASN A 22 -26.45 -2.72 -21.74
C ASN A 22 -26.91 -4.09 -22.23
N ARG A 23 -26.13 -5.15 -21.99
CA ARG A 23 -26.43 -6.50 -22.47
C ARG A 23 -25.92 -7.57 -21.50
N LEU A 24 -26.45 -8.76 -21.65
CA LEU A 24 -25.92 -9.97 -21.03
C LEU A 24 -24.95 -10.66 -22.00
N CYS A 25 -24.06 -11.49 -21.42
CA CYS A 25 -23.19 -12.35 -22.17
C CYS A 25 -24.02 -13.40 -22.95
N PRO A 26 -23.70 -13.70 -24.23
CA PRO A 26 -24.40 -14.73 -25.00
C PRO A 26 -24.27 -16.13 -24.37
N ASP A 27 -23.12 -16.41 -23.76
CA ASP A 27 -22.77 -17.75 -23.24
C ASP A 27 -23.20 -17.97 -21.79
N SER A 28 -23.66 -16.92 -21.09
CA SER A 28 -24.01 -17.01 -19.67
C SER A 28 -24.88 -15.81 -19.24
N PRO A 29 -25.84 -15.95 -18.31
CA PRO A 29 -26.69 -14.85 -17.87
C PRO A 29 -25.97 -13.87 -16.93
N VAL A 30 -24.80 -13.40 -17.34
CA VAL A 30 -23.99 -12.42 -16.62
C VAL A 30 -23.91 -11.10 -17.38
N PRO A 31 -23.81 -9.94 -16.67
CA PRO A 31 -23.69 -8.65 -17.34
C PRO A 31 -22.34 -8.53 -18.07
N VAL A 32 -22.37 -7.87 -19.23
CA VAL A 32 -21.16 -7.40 -19.92
C VAL A 32 -20.96 -5.94 -19.56
N LEU A 33 -19.81 -5.62 -18.97
CA LEU A 33 -19.39 -4.26 -18.68
C LEU A 33 -18.57 -3.74 -19.87
N ASP A 34 -19.07 -2.74 -20.54
CA ASP A 34 -18.32 -1.98 -21.54
C ASP A 34 -17.62 -0.83 -20.81
N GLU A 35 -16.30 -0.95 -20.61
CA GLU A 35 -15.48 0.03 -19.87
C GLU A 35 -15.49 1.39 -20.58
N THR A 36 -15.71 2.46 -19.82
CA THR A 36 -15.65 3.84 -20.29
C THR A 36 -14.48 4.62 -19.74
N THR A 37 -14.08 4.37 -18.49
CA THR A 37 -12.95 5.01 -17.84
C THR A 37 -12.46 4.17 -16.67
N TYR A 38 -11.24 4.45 -16.20
CA TYR A 38 -10.73 3.91 -14.94
C TYR A 38 -9.95 4.95 -14.15
N ALA A 39 -9.88 4.76 -12.84
CA ALA A 39 -9.09 5.57 -11.94
C ALA A 39 -8.25 4.68 -11.00
N ASP A 40 -6.97 5.00 -10.90
CA ASP A 40 -6.02 4.35 -10.02
C ASP A 40 -5.68 5.23 -8.83
N ARG A 41 -5.57 4.63 -7.65
CA ARG A 41 -5.08 5.31 -6.45
C ARG A 41 -4.29 4.35 -5.55
N PRO A 42 -3.34 4.87 -4.75
CA PRO A 42 -2.72 4.07 -3.71
C PRO A 42 -3.75 3.68 -2.65
N GLY A 43 -3.72 2.42 -2.21
CA GLY A 43 -4.51 1.90 -1.11
C GLY A 43 -3.61 1.41 0.03
N GLY A 44 -4.20 1.06 1.18
CA GLY A 44 -3.47 0.60 2.34
C GLY A 44 -2.52 1.66 2.90
N ALA A 45 -1.30 1.25 3.27
CA ALA A 45 -0.27 2.16 3.79
C ALA A 45 0.07 3.29 2.81
N GLY A 46 -0.04 3.04 1.49
CA GLY A 46 0.14 4.07 0.47
C GLY A 46 -0.88 5.20 0.57
N LEU A 47 -2.14 4.88 0.86
CA LEU A 47 -3.17 5.90 1.09
C LEU A 47 -2.88 6.69 2.37
N ALA A 48 -2.46 6.04 3.45
CA ALA A 48 -2.08 6.71 4.69
C ALA A 48 -0.92 7.70 4.47
N ALA A 49 0.10 7.32 3.69
CA ALA A 49 1.21 8.19 3.34
C ALA A 49 0.77 9.40 2.50
N VAL A 50 -0.11 9.19 1.52
CA VAL A 50 -0.68 10.30 0.72
C VAL A 50 -1.48 11.26 1.59
N PHE A 51 -2.30 10.75 2.50
CA PHE A 51 -3.03 11.60 3.45
C PHE A 51 -2.08 12.44 4.30
N ALA A 52 -1.05 11.81 4.87
CA ALA A 52 -0.06 12.53 5.67
C ALA A 52 0.62 13.65 4.87
N ALA A 53 1.06 13.37 3.64
CA ALA A 53 1.71 14.35 2.78
C ALA A 53 0.78 15.52 2.43
N THR A 54 -0.48 15.25 2.11
CA THR A 54 -1.47 16.28 1.74
C THR A 54 -1.98 17.10 2.92
N GLN A 55 -1.91 16.58 4.15
CA GLN A 55 -2.31 17.29 5.37
C GLN A 55 -1.17 18.09 6.01
N GLY A 56 -0.03 18.21 5.36
CA GLY A 56 1.06 19.06 5.81
C GLY A 56 1.94 18.44 6.91
N ALA A 57 2.07 17.11 6.94
CA ALA A 57 2.98 16.42 7.86
C ALA A 57 4.48 16.72 7.60
N GLY A 58 4.78 17.54 6.60
CA GLY A 58 6.14 17.81 6.16
C GLY A 58 6.65 16.73 5.20
N GLU A 59 7.90 16.31 5.37
CA GLU A 59 8.49 15.23 4.57
C GLU A 59 7.89 13.87 4.99
N VAL A 60 7.35 13.12 4.02
CA VAL A 60 6.74 11.80 4.24
C VAL A 60 7.46 10.74 3.43
N ALA A 61 7.92 9.71 4.10
CA ALA A 61 8.53 8.52 3.51
C ALA A 61 7.61 7.30 3.73
N LEU A 62 7.49 6.47 2.70
CA LEU A 62 6.74 5.20 2.75
C LEU A 62 7.68 4.02 2.55
N VAL A 63 7.75 3.15 3.54
CA VAL A 63 8.41 1.83 3.44
C VAL A 63 7.34 0.78 3.18
N THR A 64 7.38 0.17 2.01
CA THR A 64 6.38 -0.80 1.56
C THR A 64 7.00 -1.85 0.65
N ALA A 65 6.28 -2.94 0.37
CA ALA A 65 6.75 -3.97 -0.56
C ALA A 65 6.07 -3.79 -1.92
N LEU A 66 6.87 -3.73 -2.98
CA LEU A 66 6.41 -3.63 -4.37
C LEU A 66 7.12 -4.66 -5.23
N ALA A 67 6.37 -5.31 -6.12
CA ALA A 67 6.94 -6.17 -7.14
C ALA A 67 7.47 -5.33 -8.32
N ASP A 68 8.38 -5.91 -9.07
CA ASP A 68 8.87 -5.34 -10.33
C ASP A 68 7.89 -5.66 -11.46
N ASP A 69 6.73 -4.97 -11.39
CA ASP A 69 5.63 -5.13 -12.36
C ASP A 69 4.92 -3.79 -12.64
N ALA A 70 3.97 -3.81 -13.57
CA ALA A 70 3.21 -2.61 -13.95
C ALA A 70 2.43 -1.99 -12.78
N GLY A 71 1.93 -2.81 -11.85
CA GLY A 71 1.24 -2.36 -10.63
C GLY A 71 2.17 -1.61 -9.69
N GLY A 72 3.36 -2.16 -9.44
CA GLY A 72 4.41 -1.52 -8.62
C GLY A 72 4.90 -0.21 -9.23
N ALA A 73 5.17 -0.21 -10.53
CA ALA A 73 5.56 1.02 -11.25
C ALA A 73 4.47 2.10 -11.19
N ARG A 74 3.20 1.70 -11.37
CA ARG A 74 2.06 2.61 -11.27
C ARG A 74 1.90 3.20 -9.87
N LEU A 75 2.02 2.39 -8.83
CA LEU A 75 2.00 2.84 -7.43
C LEU A 75 3.13 3.82 -7.12
N SER A 76 4.36 3.51 -7.54
CA SER A 76 5.50 4.40 -7.35
C SER A 76 5.29 5.76 -7.99
N CYS A 77 4.74 5.80 -9.20
CA CYS A 77 4.39 7.03 -9.91
C CYS A 77 3.33 7.86 -9.14
N LEU A 78 2.24 7.21 -8.70
CA LEU A 78 1.15 7.87 -7.97
C LEU A 78 1.61 8.44 -6.62
N LEU A 79 2.42 7.68 -5.88
CA LEU A 79 2.96 8.07 -4.58
C LEU A 79 3.93 9.25 -4.72
N SER A 80 4.85 9.18 -5.69
CA SER A 80 5.78 10.27 -5.96
C SER A 80 5.09 11.54 -6.41
N ALA A 81 4.04 11.43 -7.25
CA ALA A 81 3.22 12.57 -7.66
C ALA A 81 2.48 13.23 -6.48
N ALA A 82 2.21 12.48 -5.41
CA ALA A 82 1.62 12.98 -4.17
C ALA A 82 2.66 13.53 -3.16
N GLY A 83 3.96 13.58 -3.53
CA GLY A 83 5.02 14.07 -2.66
C GLY A 83 5.52 13.05 -1.62
N VAL A 84 5.23 11.76 -1.80
CA VAL A 84 5.68 10.68 -0.91
C VAL A 84 6.99 10.07 -1.45
N GLN A 85 8.02 10.00 -0.61
CA GLN A 85 9.26 9.28 -0.92
C GLN A 85 9.06 7.78 -0.69
N VAL A 86 9.24 6.97 -1.74
CA VAL A 86 8.98 5.52 -1.67
C VAL A 86 10.28 4.74 -1.47
N TYR A 87 10.31 3.91 -0.45
CA TYR A 87 11.36 2.94 -0.14
C TYR A 87 10.78 1.53 -0.29
N ALA A 88 10.96 0.95 -1.46
CA ALA A 88 10.39 -0.34 -1.80
C ALA A 88 11.27 -1.49 -1.29
N LEU A 89 10.66 -2.42 -0.54
CA LEU A 89 11.21 -3.74 -0.27
C LEU A 89 10.93 -4.63 -1.48
N PRO A 90 11.85 -5.51 -1.89
CA PRO A 90 11.58 -6.48 -2.94
C PRO A 90 10.38 -7.36 -2.58
N LEU A 91 9.44 -7.49 -3.50
CA LEU A 91 8.29 -8.38 -3.35
C LEU A 91 8.35 -9.47 -4.43
N PRO A 92 8.58 -10.73 -4.08
CA PRO A 92 8.44 -11.82 -5.04
C PRO A 92 6.99 -11.96 -5.51
N GLY A 93 6.79 -12.17 -6.80
CA GLY A 93 5.46 -12.33 -7.40
C GLY A 93 4.90 -11.04 -7.96
N ALA A 94 3.65 -10.70 -7.65
CA ALA A 94 2.95 -9.56 -8.22
C ALA A 94 2.44 -8.59 -7.16
N THR A 95 2.46 -7.30 -7.50
CA THR A 95 1.87 -6.23 -6.69
C THR A 95 0.36 -6.48 -6.49
N ALA A 96 -0.10 -6.25 -5.27
CA ALA A 96 -1.52 -6.43 -4.95
C ALA A 96 -2.37 -5.35 -5.63
N GLU A 97 -3.43 -5.78 -6.31
CA GLU A 97 -4.41 -4.89 -6.93
C GLU A 97 -5.83 -5.26 -6.49
N LYS A 98 -6.64 -4.25 -6.21
CA LYS A 98 -8.08 -4.36 -5.97
C LYS A 98 -8.82 -3.63 -7.07
N ILE A 99 -9.44 -4.36 -7.97
CA ILE A 99 -10.14 -3.82 -9.12
C ILE A 99 -11.64 -3.88 -8.84
N ARG A 100 -12.30 -2.73 -8.84
CA ARG A 100 -13.76 -2.64 -8.69
C ARG A 100 -14.39 -2.30 -10.01
N LEU A 101 -15.15 -3.25 -10.56
CA LEU A 101 -15.96 -3.03 -11.76
C LEU A 101 -17.27 -2.36 -11.33
N ARG A 102 -17.57 -1.21 -11.90
CA ARG A 102 -18.70 -0.36 -11.50
C ARG A 102 -19.57 0.02 -12.69
N ALA A 103 -20.85 0.10 -12.45
CA ALA A 103 -21.79 0.69 -13.39
C ALA A 103 -22.89 1.44 -12.63
N ARG A 104 -23.30 2.59 -13.13
CA ARG A 104 -24.36 3.45 -12.53
C ARG A 104 -24.10 3.72 -11.05
N GLY A 105 -22.83 4.00 -10.67
CA GLY A 105 -22.42 4.28 -9.30
C GLY A 105 -22.39 3.08 -8.35
N ARG A 106 -22.63 1.85 -8.82
CA ARG A 106 -22.63 0.63 -8.00
C ARG A 106 -21.48 -0.29 -8.37
N VAL A 107 -20.89 -0.94 -7.37
CA VAL A 107 -19.91 -2.02 -7.58
C VAL A 107 -20.65 -3.28 -8.01
N LEU A 108 -20.32 -3.80 -9.18
CA LEU A 108 -20.83 -5.05 -9.71
C LEU A 108 -19.98 -6.24 -9.28
N LEU A 109 -18.67 -6.06 -9.29
CA LEU A 109 -17.69 -7.08 -8.94
C LEU A 109 -16.43 -6.40 -8.37
N ARG A 110 -15.81 -7.03 -7.37
CA ARG A 110 -14.44 -6.76 -6.98
C ARG A 110 -13.56 -7.94 -7.41
N HIS A 111 -12.54 -7.65 -8.18
CA HIS A 111 -11.51 -8.60 -8.60
C HIS A 111 -10.20 -8.26 -7.90
N ASP A 112 -9.74 -9.14 -7.01
CA ASP A 112 -8.45 -9.01 -6.34
C ASP A 112 -7.44 -9.87 -7.09
N ARG A 113 -6.26 -9.29 -7.43
CA ARG A 113 -5.16 -10.03 -8.06
C ARG A 113 -3.82 -9.64 -7.42
N GLY A 114 -2.79 -10.44 -7.66
CA GLY A 114 -1.47 -10.22 -7.07
C GLY A 114 -1.45 -10.37 -5.56
N GLY A 115 -0.40 -9.87 -4.94
CA GLY A 115 -0.25 -9.92 -3.49
C GLY A 115 -0.15 -11.35 -2.97
N SER A 116 0.63 -12.19 -3.64
CA SER A 116 0.92 -13.56 -3.20
C SER A 116 1.44 -13.59 -1.76
N ALA A 117 1.34 -14.76 -1.11
CA ALA A 117 1.77 -14.96 0.28
C ALA A 117 3.31 -14.96 0.47
N ALA A 118 4.08 -14.49 -0.52
CA ALA A 118 5.53 -14.37 -0.40
C ALA A 118 5.89 -13.24 0.55
N ASP A 119 6.79 -13.51 1.47
CA ASP A 119 7.28 -12.50 2.39
C ASP A 119 8.12 -11.45 1.65
N PRO A 120 7.98 -10.17 2.02
CA PRO A 120 8.84 -9.11 1.51
C PRO A 120 10.32 -9.36 1.81
N GLY A 121 11.19 -8.99 0.89
CA GLY A 121 12.63 -9.04 1.08
C GLY A 121 13.11 -8.15 2.23
N ALA A 122 14.41 -8.26 2.55
CA ALA A 122 15.00 -7.46 3.61
C ALA A 122 15.05 -5.96 3.24
N PRO A 123 14.88 -5.06 4.24
CA PRO A 123 15.11 -3.64 4.05
C PRO A 123 16.61 -3.36 3.79
N SER A 124 16.90 -2.32 3.03
CA SER A 124 18.25 -1.80 2.88
C SER A 124 18.69 -1.05 4.16
N GLU A 125 20.00 -0.82 4.30
CA GLU A 125 20.54 0.00 5.39
C GLU A 125 19.93 1.41 5.42
N ALA A 126 19.67 2.00 4.24
CA ALA A 126 19.02 3.30 4.14
C ALA A 126 17.60 3.32 4.75
N VAL A 127 16.86 2.22 4.65
CA VAL A 127 15.53 2.09 5.31
C VAL A 127 15.68 2.02 6.83
N LEU A 128 16.66 1.27 7.32
CA LEU A 128 16.90 1.15 8.76
C LEU A 128 17.33 2.50 9.36
N GLN A 129 18.21 3.24 8.67
CA GLN A 129 18.61 4.57 9.06
C GLN A 129 17.44 5.57 9.02
N LEU A 130 16.61 5.52 7.99
CA LEU A 130 15.40 6.34 7.86
C LEU A 130 14.47 6.17 9.10
N ILE A 131 14.28 4.93 9.56
CA ILE A 131 13.47 4.65 10.77
C ILE A 131 14.13 5.22 12.02
N ALA A 132 15.45 5.12 12.14
CA ALA A 132 16.19 5.63 13.29
C ALA A 132 16.14 7.18 13.39
N GLU A 133 16.08 7.88 12.25
CA GLU A 133 16.05 9.33 12.14
C GLU A 133 14.62 9.90 12.02
N ALA A 134 13.60 9.06 12.02
CA ALA A 134 12.20 9.48 11.87
C ALA A 134 11.76 10.45 12.98
N SER A 135 10.93 11.42 12.64
CA SER A 135 10.25 12.27 13.63
C SER A 135 9.07 11.55 14.29
N ALA A 136 8.42 10.65 13.54
CA ALA A 136 7.38 9.73 13.99
C ALA A 136 7.29 8.57 13.01
N VAL A 137 6.75 7.44 13.45
CA VAL A 137 6.49 6.26 12.60
C VAL A 137 5.03 5.86 12.72
N LEU A 138 4.38 5.61 11.58
CA LEU A 138 3.07 4.99 11.49
C LEU A 138 3.20 3.62 10.84
N VAL A 139 2.88 2.56 11.56
CA VAL A 139 2.73 1.22 10.96
C VAL A 139 1.27 1.03 10.57
N SER A 140 1.01 0.87 9.27
CA SER A 140 -0.31 0.64 8.69
C SER A 140 -0.34 -0.77 8.09
N ASP A 141 -0.73 -1.73 8.90
CA ASP A 141 -0.70 -3.15 8.57
C ASP A 141 -1.96 -3.57 7.83
N TYR A 142 -1.81 -4.29 6.72
CA TYR A 142 -2.91 -4.90 5.96
C TYR A 142 -2.75 -6.42 5.82
N GLY A 143 -1.88 -7.02 6.66
CA GLY A 143 -1.70 -8.48 6.77
C GLY A 143 -1.03 -9.13 5.56
N ARG A 144 -0.21 -8.36 4.79
CA ARG A 144 0.48 -8.84 3.59
C ARG A 144 1.99 -9.03 3.77
N GLY A 145 2.52 -8.77 4.97
CA GLY A 145 3.86 -9.19 5.35
C GLY A 145 4.84 -8.09 5.72
N VAL A 146 4.67 -6.84 5.29
CA VAL A 146 5.63 -5.77 5.61
C VAL A 146 5.81 -5.63 7.12
N ALA A 147 4.72 -5.61 7.89
CA ALA A 147 4.77 -5.51 9.34
C ALA A 147 5.36 -6.76 10.04
N ARG A 148 5.50 -7.89 9.34
CA ARG A 148 6.15 -9.12 9.84
C ARG A 148 7.66 -9.14 9.61
N GLN A 149 8.17 -8.30 8.71
CA GLN A 149 9.57 -8.33 8.32
C GLN A 149 10.49 -8.09 9.54
N HIS A 150 11.35 -9.07 9.83
CA HIS A 150 12.10 -9.13 11.08
C HIS A 150 12.99 -7.92 11.34
N ALA A 151 13.73 -7.45 10.33
CA ALA A 151 14.63 -6.31 10.49
C ALA A 151 13.88 -4.99 10.70
N LEU A 152 12.70 -4.81 10.06
CA LEU A 152 11.82 -3.67 10.33
C LEU A 152 11.31 -3.69 11.78
N ARG A 153 10.88 -4.85 12.27
CA ARG A 153 10.43 -5.00 13.66
C ARG A 153 11.53 -4.69 14.66
N ALA A 154 12.76 -5.14 14.39
CA ALA A 154 13.91 -4.82 15.23
C ALA A 154 14.20 -3.31 15.24
N ALA A 155 14.17 -2.65 14.08
CA ALA A 155 14.34 -1.20 13.96
C ALA A 155 13.23 -0.42 14.68
N LEU A 156 11.97 -0.87 14.57
CA LEU A 156 10.82 -0.28 15.28
C LEU A 156 10.93 -0.40 16.80
N ALA A 157 11.44 -1.52 17.29
CA ALA A 157 11.65 -1.71 18.73
C ALA A 157 12.84 -0.89 19.28
N ALA A 158 13.79 -0.49 18.43
CA ALA A 158 14.97 0.28 18.79
C ALA A 158 14.81 1.80 18.58
N THR A 159 13.83 2.24 17.80
CA THR A 159 13.65 3.68 17.50
C THR A 159 13.23 4.46 18.75
N ARG A 160 13.65 5.73 18.81
CA ARG A 160 13.20 6.69 19.84
C ARG A 160 12.01 7.54 19.37
N ALA A 161 11.66 7.43 18.10
CA ALA A 161 10.51 8.13 17.55
C ALA A 161 9.21 7.55 18.13
N PRO A 162 8.16 8.35 18.34
CA PRO A 162 6.84 7.84 18.65
C PRO A 162 6.34 6.94 17.51
N VAL A 163 5.83 5.76 17.85
CA VAL A 163 5.30 4.78 16.89
C VAL A 163 3.81 4.61 17.12
N GLY A 164 3.00 4.86 16.10
CA GLY A 164 1.60 4.46 16.05
C GLY A 164 1.46 3.17 15.24
N TRP A 165 0.58 2.26 15.66
CA TRP A 165 0.35 1.00 14.97
C TRP A 165 -1.14 0.80 14.72
N ASP A 166 -1.52 0.74 13.43
CA ASP A 166 -2.86 0.36 12.96
C ASP A 166 -2.83 -1.15 12.61
N PRO A 167 -3.36 -2.02 13.51
CA PRO A 167 -3.21 -3.46 13.38
C PRO A 167 -4.22 -4.07 12.41
N HIS A 168 -3.83 -5.18 11.78
CA HIS A 168 -4.72 -5.99 10.95
C HIS A 168 -4.96 -7.36 11.60
N PRO A 169 -6.18 -7.96 11.53
CA PRO A 169 -6.47 -9.28 12.14
C PRO A 169 -5.56 -10.42 11.70
N ARG A 170 -4.96 -10.32 10.49
CA ARG A 170 -4.00 -11.28 9.96
C ARG A 170 -2.55 -10.82 10.10
N GLY A 171 -2.33 -9.66 10.69
CA GLY A 171 -1.01 -9.09 10.93
C GLY A 171 -0.36 -9.63 12.21
N PRO A 172 0.89 -9.26 12.46
CA PRO A 172 1.56 -9.56 13.73
C PRO A 172 1.05 -8.62 14.83
N ALA A 173 1.26 -9.00 16.07
CA ALA A 173 1.14 -8.07 17.18
C ALA A 173 2.14 -6.91 17.03
N ALA A 174 1.79 -5.73 17.53
CA ALA A 174 2.69 -4.60 17.58
C ALA A 174 4.01 -4.96 18.33
N VAL A 175 5.07 -4.21 18.06
CA VAL A 175 6.31 -4.37 18.82
C VAL A 175 6.13 -3.84 20.25
N PRO A 176 6.90 -4.35 21.24
CA PRO A 176 6.81 -3.85 22.62
C PRO A 176 7.05 -2.34 22.70
N GLY A 177 6.26 -1.66 23.52
CA GLY A 177 6.38 -0.21 23.74
C GLY A 177 5.56 0.68 22.80
N VAL A 178 4.70 0.08 21.95
CA VAL A 178 3.80 0.75 21.03
C VAL A 178 2.34 0.57 21.44
#